data_c231aed5f6bdc08849431153b1a79cc4
#
_entry.id   c231aed5f6bdc08849431153b1a79cc4
#
_cell.length_a   1.000
_cell.length_b   1.000
_cell.length_c   1.000
_cell.angle_alpha   90.00
_cell.angle_beta   90.00
_cell.angle_gamma   90.00
#
_symmetry.space_group_name_H-M   'P 1'
#
loop_
_entity.id
_entity.type
_entity.pdbx_description
1 polymer ?
#
loop_
_entity_poly.entity_id
_entity_poly.type
_entity_poly.pdbx_seq_one_letter_code
_entity_poly.pdbx_strand_id
1 'polypeptide(L)'
;MTENRRMKKVNAMLREAIAKVILKDVKHPKISNCWITITRVSLSRDLQSARVYVSIMPHENSQEETLAALKASAGFIACQASKDVVLKYFPDLHFYVEDIFSPQDHIERLLMKIAEQDKKN
;
A
#
# COMPACT_ATOMS: atom_id res chain seq x y z
N MET A 1 -13.55 3.01 18.12
CA MET A 1 -13.97 1.92 18.03
C MET A 1 -13.31 1.04 17.05
N THR A 2 -13.52 -0.02 17.04
CA THR A 2 -12.73 -0.95 16.36
C THR A 2 -13.47 -1.61 15.23
N GLU A 3 -12.74 -2.07 14.28
CA GLU A 3 -13.30 -2.90 13.26
C GLU A 3 -13.82 -4.18 13.86
N ASN A 4 -14.95 -4.65 13.37
CA ASN A 4 -15.38 -5.97 13.80
C ASN A 4 -14.58 -7.02 13.03
N ARG A 5 -14.73 -8.26 13.42
CA ARG A 5 -13.95 -9.38 12.86
C ARG A 5 -14.15 -9.50 11.34
N ARG A 6 -15.36 -9.26 10.90
CA ARG A 6 -15.70 -9.36 9.48
C ARG A 6 -14.98 -8.32 8.65
N MET A 7 -14.94 -7.08 9.16
CA MET A 7 -14.25 -5.98 8.47
C MET A 7 -12.75 -6.23 8.40
N LYS A 8 -12.17 -6.74 9.46
CA LYS A 8 -10.74 -7.08 9.46
C LYS A 8 -10.43 -8.11 8.40
N LYS A 9 -11.29 -9.09 8.25
CA LYS A 9 -11.11 -10.14 7.26
C LYS A 9 -11.20 -9.58 5.85
N VAL A 10 -12.18 -8.74 5.59
CA VAL A 10 -12.35 -8.13 4.27
C VAL A 10 -11.15 -7.23 3.95
N ASN A 11 -10.71 -6.43 4.92
CA ASN A 11 -9.55 -5.57 4.71
C ASN A 11 -8.29 -6.37 4.39
N ALA A 12 -8.10 -7.51 5.04
CA ALA A 12 -6.96 -8.38 4.77
C ALA A 12 -7.06 -8.99 3.37
N MET A 13 -8.23 -9.40 2.95
CA MET A 13 -8.44 -9.95 1.62
C MET A 13 -8.17 -8.90 0.54
N LEU A 14 -8.64 -7.68 0.76
CA LEU A 14 -8.38 -6.57 -0.16
C LEU A 14 -6.89 -6.29 -0.26
N ARG A 15 -6.21 -6.27 0.88
CA ARG A 15 -4.78 -6.01 0.90
C ARG A 15 -4.03 -7.04 0.06
N GLU A 16 -4.34 -8.31 0.23
CA GLU A 16 -3.68 -9.36 -0.53
C GLU A 16 -3.95 -9.26 -2.02
N ALA A 17 -5.21 -9.02 -2.38
CA ALA A 17 -5.58 -8.93 -3.79
C ALA A 17 -4.91 -7.74 -4.47
N ILE A 18 -4.91 -6.59 -3.81
CA ILE A 18 -4.30 -5.39 -4.36
C ILE A 18 -2.78 -5.54 -4.48
N ALA A 19 -2.14 -6.12 -3.46
CA ALA A 19 -0.69 -6.35 -3.48
C ALA A 19 -0.30 -7.26 -4.64
N LYS A 20 -1.08 -8.30 -4.87
CA LYS A 20 -0.83 -9.24 -5.96
C LYS A 20 -0.94 -8.54 -7.32
N VAL A 21 -1.95 -7.71 -7.50
CA VAL A 21 -2.15 -6.97 -8.75
C VAL A 21 -0.99 -6.02 -9.00
N ILE A 22 -0.59 -5.28 -7.98
CA ILE A 22 0.51 -4.33 -8.12
C ILE A 22 1.81 -5.06 -8.51
N LEU A 23 2.04 -6.21 -7.90
CA LEU A 23 3.25 -6.97 -8.17
C LEU A 23 3.26 -7.61 -9.56
N LYS A 24 2.12 -8.17 -9.98
CA LYS A 24 2.07 -8.99 -11.19
C LYS A 24 1.47 -8.31 -12.41
N ASP A 25 0.44 -7.49 -12.22
CA ASP A 25 -0.36 -7.00 -13.33
C ASP A 25 -0.06 -5.56 -13.73
N VAL A 26 0.46 -4.76 -12.81
CA VAL A 26 0.76 -3.36 -13.10
C VAL A 26 2.13 -3.25 -13.75
N LYS A 27 2.16 -2.78 -14.99
CA LYS A 27 3.41 -2.69 -15.75
C LYS A 27 3.86 -1.25 -15.98
N HIS A 28 3.48 -0.37 -15.07
CA HIS A 28 3.90 1.02 -15.13
C HIS A 28 5.33 1.13 -14.61
N PRO A 29 6.26 1.73 -15.36
CA PRO A 29 7.67 1.77 -14.92
C PRO A 29 7.87 2.43 -13.57
N LYS A 30 7.08 3.44 -13.24
CA LYS A 30 7.21 4.12 -11.94
C LYS A 30 6.66 3.30 -10.78
N ILE A 31 6.02 2.19 -11.06
CA ILE A 31 5.52 1.27 -10.04
C ILE A 31 6.37 0.02 -10.01
N SER A 32 6.62 -0.58 -11.18
CA SER A 32 7.32 -1.86 -11.25
C SER A 32 8.79 -1.78 -10.84
N ASN A 33 9.40 -0.61 -10.91
CA ASN A 33 10.79 -0.41 -10.54
C ASN A 33 10.95 0.04 -9.08
N CYS A 34 9.90 -0.05 -8.29
CA CYS A 34 9.93 0.38 -6.90
C CYS A 34 9.49 -0.74 -5.99
N TRP A 35 9.97 -0.71 -4.75
CA TRP A 35 9.47 -1.58 -3.70
C TRP A 35 8.25 -0.91 -3.08
N ILE A 36 7.11 -1.53 -3.25
CA ILE A 36 5.85 -1.02 -2.71
C ILE A 36 5.28 -2.06 -1.78
N THR A 37 5.07 -1.67 -0.54
CA THR A 37 4.44 -2.52 0.46
C THR A 37 3.11 -1.93 0.85
N ILE A 38 2.05 -2.72 0.79
CA ILE A 38 0.76 -2.25 1.29
C ILE A 38 0.75 -2.49 2.78
N THR A 39 0.76 -1.41 3.55
CA THR A 39 0.83 -1.50 5.00
C THR A 39 -0.52 -1.84 5.60
N ARG A 40 -1.58 -1.27 5.05
CA ARG A 40 -2.94 -1.60 5.50
C ARG A 40 -3.97 -1.11 4.49
N VAL A 41 -5.15 -1.68 4.58
CA VAL A 41 -6.30 -1.25 3.81
C VAL A 41 -7.44 -1.00 4.79
N SER A 42 -8.14 0.10 4.60
CA SER A 42 -9.26 0.46 5.46
C SER A 42 -10.49 0.75 4.61
N LEU A 43 -11.47 -0.13 4.69
CA LEU A 43 -12.72 0.02 3.95
C LEU A 43 -13.62 1.00 4.70
N SER A 44 -14.28 1.89 3.95
CA SER A 44 -15.19 2.87 4.54
C SER A 44 -16.45 2.16 5.08
N ARG A 45 -17.16 2.86 5.96
CA ARG A 45 -18.37 2.29 6.58
C ARG A 45 -19.45 1.97 5.56
N ASP A 46 -19.56 2.79 4.51
CA ASP A 46 -20.54 2.56 3.46
C ASP A 46 -20.06 1.58 2.40
N LEU A 47 -18.85 1.04 2.57
CA LEU A 47 -18.25 0.05 1.68
C LEU A 47 -17.99 0.55 0.27
N GLN A 48 -18.04 1.86 0.06
CA GLN A 48 -17.86 2.43 -1.27
C GLN A 48 -16.44 2.83 -1.59
N SER A 49 -15.61 3.03 -0.58
CA SER A 49 -14.22 3.40 -0.81
C SER A 49 -13.30 2.68 0.16
N ALA A 50 -12.07 2.49 -0.28
CA ALA A 50 -11.04 1.86 0.55
C ALA A 50 -9.81 2.73 0.51
N ARG A 51 -9.26 3.00 1.68
CA ARG A 51 -7.97 3.69 1.80
C ARG A 51 -6.89 2.65 1.77
N VAL A 52 -5.98 2.77 0.82
CA VAL A 52 -4.86 1.86 0.66
C VAL A 52 -3.60 2.59 1.07
N TYR A 53 -3.04 2.20 2.18
CA TYR A 53 -1.82 2.82 2.70
C TYR A 53 -0.62 2.03 2.22
N VAL A 54 0.31 2.72 1.60
CA VAL A 54 1.49 2.09 1.01
C VAL A 54 2.75 2.73 1.56
N SER A 55 3.75 1.89 1.73
CA SER A 55 5.11 2.33 2.00
C SER A 55 5.89 2.14 0.71
N ILE A 56 6.53 3.19 0.25
CA ILE A 56 7.26 3.18 -1.01
C ILE A 56 8.72 3.41 -0.72
N MET A 57 9.56 2.47 -1.18
CA MET A 57 10.99 2.67 -1.15
C MET A 57 11.41 2.98 -2.58
N PRO A 58 11.61 4.26 -2.90
CA PRO A 58 11.92 4.63 -4.27
C PRO A 58 13.31 4.17 -4.67
N HIS A 59 13.43 3.72 -5.89
CA HIS A 59 14.71 3.28 -6.42
C HIS A 59 15.24 4.30 -7.42
N GLU A 60 14.49 4.60 -8.46
CA GLU A 60 14.85 5.57 -9.47
C GLU A 60 13.93 6.77 -9.50
N ASN A 61 12.69 6.57 -9.06
CA ASN A 61 11.67 7.61 -9.07
C ASN A 61 11.45 8.14 -7.67
N SER A 62 10.93 9.36 -7.57
CA SER A 62 10.55 9.89 -6.28
C SER A 62 9.32 9.16 -5.77
N GLN A 63 9.13 9.21 -4.46
CA GLN A 63 7.96 8.65 -3.81
C GLN A 63 6.68 9.28 -4.37
N GLU A 64 6.74 10.58 -4.65
CA GLU A 64 5.60 11.32 -5.19
C GLU A 64 5.21 10.84 -6.58
N GLU A 65 6.22 10.56 -7.42
CA GLU A 65 5.96 10.06 -8.77
C GLU A 65 5.32 8.67 -8.72
N THR A 66 5.80 7.82 -7.84
CA THR A 66 5.24 6.48 -7.67
C THR A 66 3.81 6.55 -7.15
N LEU A 67 3.56 7.42 -6.18
CA LEU A 67 2.20 7.59 -5.66
C LEU A 67 1.26 8.10 -6.74
N ALA A 68 1.70 9.07 -7.54
CA ALA A 68 0.88 9.57 -8.63
C ALA A 68 0.54 8.47 -9.63
N ALA A 69 1.50 7.59 -9.92
CA ALA A 69 1.27 6.47 -10.83
C ALA A 69 0.27 5.48 -10.24
N LEU A 70 0.33 5.24 -8.93
CA LEU A 70 -0.64 4.37 -8.26
C LEU A 70 -2.04 4.95 -8.35
N LYS A 71 -2.17 6.24 -8.09
CA LYS A 71 -3.46 6.93 -8.18
C LYS A 71 -4.02 6.86 -9.59
N ALA A 72 -3.17 7.04 -10.58
CA ALA A 72 -3.58 6.96 -11.98
C ALA A 72 -4.00 5.55 -12.38
N SER A 73 -3.43 4.53 -11.73
CA SER A 73 -3.73 3.13 -12.02
C SER A 73 -4.82 2.55 -11.13
N ALA A 74 -5.41 3.35 -10.27
CA ALA A 74 -6.37 2.85 -9.28
C ALA A 74 -7.54 2.08 -9.90
N GLY A 75 -8.08 2.57 -11.01
CA GLY A 75 -9.17 1.89 -11.69
C GLY A 75 -8.77 0.52 -12.23
N PHE A 76 -7.60 0.45 -12.84
CA PHE A 76 -7.08 -0.82 -13.34
C PHE A 76 -6.83 -1.80 -12.19
N ILE A 77 -6.23 -1.30 -11.11
CA ILE A 77 -5.93 -2.15 -9.94
C ILE A 77 -7.23 -2.68 -9.35
N ALA A 78 -8.24 -1.83 -9.19
CA ALA A 78 -9.53 -2.24 -8.67
C ALA A 78 -10.19 -3.30 -9.57
N CYS A 79 -10.14 -3.09 -10.87
CA CYS A 79 -10.71 -4.02 -11.81
C CYS A 79 -10.06 -5.41 -11.70
N GLN A 80 -8.73 -5.44 -11.66
CA GLN A 80 -8.02 -6.71 -11.56
C GLN A 80 -8.21 -7.38 -10.20
N ALA A 81 -8.15 -6.59 -9.12
CA ALA A 81 -8.31 -7.14 -7.78
C ALA A 81 -9.72 -7.68 -7.55
N SER A 82 -10.72 -7.09 -8.20
CA SER A 82 -12.10 -7.54 -8.05
C SER A 82 -12.31 -8.98 -8.51
N LYS A 83 -11.42 -9.49 -9.33
CA LYS A 83 -11.49 -10.87 -9.81
C LYS A 83 -11.17 -11.87 -8.72
N ASP A 84 -10.42 -11.45 -7.71
CA ASP A 84 -9.98 -12.33 -6.63
C ASP A 84 -10.76 -12.16 -5.34
N VAL A 85 -11.62 -11.15 -5.26
CA VAL A 85 -12.38 -10.86 -4.04
C VAL A 85 -13.85 -10.80 -4.38
N VAL A 86 -14.64 -11.62 -3.69
CA VAL A 86 -16.08 -11.67 -3.93
C VAL A 86 -16.77 -10.59 -3.11
N LEU A 87 -17.07 -9.47 -3.76
CA LEU A 87 -17.82 -8.37 -3.17
C LEU A 87 -18.89 -7.96 -4.17
N LYS A 88 -20.04 -7.55 -3.65
CA LYS A 88 -21.13 -7.10 -4.50
C LYS A 88 -20.70 -5.90 -5.33
N TYR A 89 -20.03 -4.95 -4.71
CA TYR A 89 -19.44 -3.81 -5.37
C TYR A 89 -18.02 -3.67 -4.88
N PHE A 90 -17.07 -3.54 -5.80
CA PHE A 90 -15.70 -3.34 -5.40
C PHE A 90 -15.50 -1.86 -5.06
N PRO A 91 -14.86 -1.53 -3.93
CA PRO A 91 -14.72 -0.13 -3.54
C PRO A 91 -13.74 0.63 -4.43
N ASP A 92 -13.89 1.95 -4.48
CA ASP A 92 -12.91 2.81 -5.12
C ASP A 92 -11.67 2.85 -4.26
N LEU A 93 -10.51 2.72 -4.90
CA LEU A 93 -9.24 2.69 -4.20
C LEU A 93 -8.61 4.08 -4.13
N HIS A 94 -8.20 4.47 -2.94
CA HIS A 94 -7.51 5.74 -2.71
C HIS A 94 -6.19 5.45 -2.04
N PHE A 95 -5.10 5.83 -2.69
CA PHE A 95 -3.76 5.51 -2.23
C PHE A 95 -3.16 6.64 -1.40
N TYR A 96 -2.54 6.28 -0.29
CA TYR A 96 -1.85 7.20 0.60
C TYR A 96 -0.50 6.61 0.97
N VAL A 97 0.50 7.46 1.03
CA VAL A 97 1.80 7.03 1.54
C VAL A 97 1.77 7.05 3.05
N GLU A 98 2.23 5.97 3.65
CA GLU A 98 2.33 5.84 5.09
C GLU A 98 3.67 5.22 5.40
N ASP A 99 4.51 5.96 6.11
CA ASP A 99 5.73 5.34 6.60
C ASP A 99 5.33 4.38 7.72
N ILE A 100 5.99 3.25 7.78
CA ILE A 100 5.73 2.26 8.81
C ILE A 100 5.89 2.88 10.18
N PHE A 101 6.71 3.93 10.25
CA PHE A 101 6.97 4.65 11.48
C PHE A 101 6.59 6.11 11.32
N SER A 102 6.18 6.75 12.43
CA SER A 102 6.00 8.20 12.42
C SER A 102 7.33 8.84 12.03
N PRO A 103 7.32 10.09 11.57
CA PRO A 103 8.59 10.75 11.21
C PRO A 103 9.62 10.69 12.33
N GLN A 104 9.19 10.80 13.57
CA GLN A 104 10.07 10.74 14.71
C GLN A 104 10.64 9.33 14.88
N ASP A 105 9.79 8.31 14.78
CA ASP A 105 10.24 6.93 14.87
C ASP A 105 11.13 6.55 13.70
N HIS A 106 10.85 7.10 12.55
CA HIS A 106 11.66 6.87 11.37
C HIS A 106 13.08 7.38 11.57
N ILE A 107 13.24 8.56 12.15
CA ILE A 107 14.54 9.13 12.44
C ILE A 107 15.29 8.26 13.44
N GLU A 108 14.61 7.85 14.50
CA GLU A 108 15.21 6.99 15.50
C GLU A 108 15.70 5.67 14.90
N ARG A 109 14.90 5.08 14.04
CA ARG A 109 15.29 3.83 13.39
C ARG A 109 16.46 4.00 12.43
N LEU A 110 16.51 5.11 11.73
CA LEU A 110 17.64 5.40 10.88
C LEU A 110 18.92 5.53 11.71
N LEU A 111 18.83 6.21 12.84
CA LEU A 111 19.97 6.35 13.74
C LEU A 111 20.42 5.00 14.28
N MET A 112 19.47 4.13 14.62
CA MET A 112 19.79 2.79 15.08
C MET A 112 20.45 1.96 14.00
N LYS A 113 19.99 2.06 12.78
CA LYS A 113 20.61 1.35 11.66
C LYS A 113 22.03 1.82 11.41
N ILE A 114 22.25 3.13 11.48
CA ILE A 114 23.58 3.70 11.29
C ILE A 114 24.50 3.19 12.39
N ALA A 115 24.03 3.18 13.64
CA ALA A 115 24.82 2.69 14.76
C ALA A 115 25.16 1.21 14.60
N GLU A 116 24.21 0.41 14.12
CA GLU A 116 24.47 -1.01 13.88
C GLU A 116 25.48 -1.22 12.76
N GLN A 117 25.38 -0.44 11.71
CA GLN A 117 26.34 -0.53 10.61
C GLN A 117 27.73 -0.14 11.05
N ASP A 118 27.83 0.90 11.86
CA ASP A 118 29.12 1.32 12.41
C ASP A 118 29.73 0.24 13.28
N LYS A 119 28.91 -0.47 14.05
CA LYS A 119 29.39 -1.57 14.89
C LYS A 119 29.86 -2.75 14.07
N LYS A 120 29.24 -2.98 12.92
CA LYS A 120 29.60 -4.09 12.06
C LYS A 120 30.86 -3.80 11.25
N ASN A 121 31.17 -2.56 11.09
CA ASN A 121 32.35 -2.14 10.38
C ASN A 121 33.50 -1.93 11.35
#